data_44cec53338e4b4fdf35e4805de1495e8
#
_entry.id   44cec53338e4b4fdf35e4805de1495e8
#
_cell.length_a   1.000
_cell.length_b   1.000
_cell.length_c   1.000
_cell.angle_alpha   90.00
_cell.angle_beta   90.00
_cell.angle_gamma   90.00
#
_symmetry.space_group_name_H-M   'P 1'
#
loop_
_entity.id
_entity.type
_entity.pdbx_description
1 polymer ?
#
loop_
_entity_poly.entity_id
_entity_poly.type
_entity_poly.pdbx_seq_one_letter_code
_entity_poly.pdbx_strand_id
1 'polypeptide(L)'
;MKNLISFKLAGKITIAIIVLLIIFHILLLLGVVPSDIVWGGKTTDEATILKLEIFSLVTSLILLGVIFAKLRQSINIKFRKVTNITVWIIFGYFTLNIIGNLASGVTLEKLIFTPITIILSLLLFRLAIEK
;
A
#
# COMPACT_ATOMS: atom_id res chain seq x y z
N MET A 1 11.11 16.38 -5.59
CA MET A 1 10.93 15.23 -4.68
C MET A 1 12.22 14.84 -3.96
N LYS A 2 13.34 14.61 -4.65
CA LYS A 2 14.61 14.22 -3.99
C LYS A 2 15.11 15.23 -2.96
N ASN A 3 14.87 16.51 -3.18
CA ASN A 3 15.27 17.59 -2.27
C ASN A 3 14.30 17.80 -1.10
N LEU A 4 13.07 17.29 -1.19
CA LEU A 4 12.03 17.46 -0.17
C LEU A 4 12.09 16.37 0.90
N ILE A 5 12.37 15.15 0.48
CA ILE A 5 12.42 14.00 1.39
C ILE A 5 13.54 13.04 0.97
N SER A 6 14.35 12.63 1.95
CA SER A 6 15.43 11.68 1.69
C SER A 6 14.87 10.29 1.37
N PHE A 7 15.62 9.53 0.58
CA PHE A 7 15.28 8.14 0.23
C PHE A 7 15.02 7.25 1.46
N LYS A 8 15.93 7.33 2.44
CA LYS A 8 15.80 6.56 3.68
C LYS A 8 14.57 6.94 4.50
N LEU A 9 14.28 8.23 4.59
CA LEU A 9 13.11 8.72 5.34
C LEU A 9 11.81 8.31 4.63
N ALA A 10 11.73 8.46 3.31
CA ALA A 10 10.59 8.01 2.52
C ALA A 10 10.33 6.51 2.74
N GLY A 11 11.37 5.68 2.70
CA GLY A 11 11.26 4.25 2.96
C GLY A 11 10.76 3.93 4.37
N LYS A 12 11.28 4.59 5.40
CA LYS A 12 10.83 4.38 6.77
C LYS A 12 9.36 4.74 6.98
N ILE A 13 8.91 5.87 6.42
CA ILE A 13 7.51 6.29 6.50
C ILE A 13 6.63 5.30 5.73
N THR A 14 7.05 4.87 4.55
CA THR A 14 6.32 3.85 3.77
C THR A 14 6.15 2.56 4.57
N ILE A 15 7.22 2.06 5.19
CA ILE A 15 7.16 0.87 6.05
C ILE A 15 6.18 1.06 7.20
N ALA A 16 6.23 2.20 7.90
CA ALA A 16 5.31 2.48 9.00
C ALA A 16 3.84 2.45 8.55
N ILE A 17 3.52 3.07 7.42
CA ILE A 17 2.16 3.07 6.88
C ILE A 17 1.72 1.66 6.47
N ILE A 18 2.60 0.90 5.80
CA ILE A 18 2.28 -0.49 5.39
C ILE A 18 2.04 -1.38 6.60
N VAL A 19 2.84 -1.24 7.65
CA VAL A 19 2.64 -2.00 8.90
C VAL A 19 1.27 -1.68 9.52
N LEU A 20 0.87 -0.40 9.53
CA LEU A 20 -0.46 -0.01 10.01
C LEU A 20 -1.58 -0.59 9.13
N LEU A 21 -1.40 -0.64 7.80
CA LEU A 21 -2.36 -1.26 6.90
C LEU A 21 -2.45 -2.78 7.12
N ILE A 22 -1.33 -3.45 7.35
CA ILE A 22 -1.30 -4.89 7.69
C ILE A 22 -2.09 -5.14 8.97
N ILE A 23 -1.87 -4.34 10.02
CA ILE A 23 -2.63 -4.44 11.27
C ILE A 23 -4.12 -4.23 11.01
N PHE A 24 -4.49 -3.25 10.21
CA PHE A 24 -5.87 -2.96 9.84
C PHE A 24 -6.52 -4.17 9.13
N HIS A 25 -5.85 -4.78 8.15
CA HIS A 25 -6.37 -5.97 7.46
C HIS A 25 -6.50 -7.17 8.40
N ILE A 26 -5.58 -7.35 9.34
CA ILE A 26 -5.69 -8.39 10.37
C ILE A 26 -6.91 -8.15 11.26
N LEU A 27 -7.15 -6.91 11.69
CA LEU A 27 -8.32 -6.56 12.51
C LEU A 27 -9.64 -6.78 11.76
N LEU A 28 -9.67 -6.54 10.46
CA LEU A 28 -10.82 -6.87 9.60
C LEU A 28 -11.05 -8.38 9.52
N LEU A 29 -9.99 -9.16 9.31
CA LEU A 29 -10.08 -10.63 9.26
C LEU A 29 -10.52 -11.24 10.59
N LEU A 30 -10.15 -10.64 11.72
CA LEU A 30 -10.57 -11.07 13.05
C LEU A 30 -11.99 -10.58 13.42
N GLY A 31 -12.63 -9.78 12.59
CA GLY A 31 -13.95 -9.23 12.87
C GLY A 31 -13.98 -8.12 13.92
N VAL A 32 -12.82 -7.61 14.35
CA VAL A 32 -12.72 -6.47 15.29
C VAL A 32 -13.17 -5.18 14.64
N VAL A 33 -12.86 -5.01 13.35
CA VAL A 33 -13.30 -3.89 12.53
C VAL A 33 -14.42 -4.38 11.59
N PRO A 34 -15.57 -3.67 11.50
CA PRO A 34 -16.64 -4.04 10.60
C PRO A 34 -16.22 -3.97 9.14
N SER A 35 -16.61 -4.95 8.34
CA SER A 35 -16.25 -5.03 6.91
C SER A 35 -17.07 -4.10 6.01
N ASP A 36 -18.16 -3.51 6.52
CA ASP A 36 -18.99 -2.56 5.79
C ASP A 36 -18.32 -1.19 5.55
N ILE A 37 -17.21 -0.93 6.22
CA ILE A 37 -16.41 0.30 6.05
C ILE A 37 -15.39 0.23 4.91
N VAL A 38 -15.26 -0.93 4.26
CA VAL A 38 -14.30 -1.17 3.17
C VAL A 38 -15.01 -1.69 1.93
N TRP A 39 -14.30 -1.74 0.82
CA TRP A 39 -14.78 -2.27 -0.47
C TRP A 39 -16.07 -1.61 -0.97
N GLY A 40 -16.21 -0.31 -0.70
CA GLY A 40 -17.38 0.46 -1.09
C GLY A 40 -18.65 0.16 -0.28
N GLY A 41 -18.56 -0.68 0.77
CA GLY A 41 -19.70 -1.08 1.62
C GLY A 41 -20.77 -1.91 0.90
N LYS A 42 -20.52 -2.33 -0.35
CA LYS A 42 -21.51 -3.02 -1.21
C LYS A 42 -21.43 -4.54 -1.12
N THR A 43 -20.32 -5.07 -0.65
CA THR A 43 -20.11 -6.52 -0.55
C THR A 43 -20.63 -6.99 0.79
N THR A 44 -21.65 -7.85 0.76
CA THR A 44 -22.25 -8.47 1.96
C THR A 44 -21.86 -9.94 2.09
N ASP A 45 -21.27 -10.54 1.05
CA ASP A 45 -20.84 -11.94 1.03
C ASP A 45 -19.52 -12.10 1.81
N GLU A 46 -19.60 -12.82 2.94
CA GLU A 46 -18.45 -13.07 3.81
C GLU A 46 -17.28 -13.75 3.09
N ALA A 47 -17.57 -14.70 2.19
CA ALA A 47 -16.53 -15.40 1.44
C ALA A 47 -15.78 -14.47 0.49
N THR A 48 -16.46 -13.53 -0.15
CA THR A 48 -15.84 -12.52 -1.02
C THR A 48 -15.00 -11.54 -0.22
N ILE A 49 -15.51 -11.07 0.92
CA ILE A 49 -14.77 -10.17 1.83
C ILE A 49 -13.49 -10.86 2.31
N LEU A 50 -13.58 -12.13 2.74
CA LEU A 50 -12.42 -12.91 3.19
C LEU A 50 -11.35 -13.01 2.09
N LYS A 51 -11.74 -13.29 0.85
CA LYS A 51 -10.81 -13.36 -0.29
C LYS A 51 -10.13 -12.01 -0.56
N LEU A 52 -10.88 -10.91 -0.54
CA LEU A 52 -10.37 -9.57 -0.76
C LEU A 52 -9.40 -9.16 0.35
N GLU A 53 -9.72 -9.46 1.61
CA GLU A 53 -8.86 -9.15 2.75
C GLU A 53 -7.58 -9.98 2.77
N ILE A 54 -7.65 -11.28 2.46
CA ILE A 54 -6.47 -12.13 2.31
C ILE A 54 -5.58 -11.62 1.18
N PHE A 55 -6.18 -11.27 0.04
CA PHE A 55 -5.44 -10.68 -1.09
C PHE A 55 -4.73 -9.39 -0.68
N SER A 56 -5.42 -8.48 0.02
CA SER A 56 -4.85 -7.23 0.50
C SER A 56 -3.73 -7.44 1.51
N LEU A 57 -3.91 -8.38 2.44
CA LEU A 57 -2.89 -8.73 3.43
C LEU A 57 -1.63 -9.29 2.76
N VAL A 58 -1.78 -10.25 1.85
CA VAL A 58 -0.66 -10.85 1.10
C VAL A 58 0.06 -9.79 0.26
N THR A 59 -0.68 -8.93 -0.44
CA THR A 59 -0.12 -7.84 -1.23
C THR A 59 0.67 -6.87 -0.35
N SER A 60 0.16 -6.53 0.82
CA SER A 60 0.83 -5.64 1.79
C SER A 60 2.12 -6.26 2.32
N LEU A 61 2.13 -7.57 2.60
CA LEU A 61 3.34 -8.29 3.02
C LEU A 61 4.40 -8.34 1.92
N ILE A 62 4.00 -8.59 0.67
CA ILE A 62 4.90 -8.55 -0.48
C ILE A 62 5.49 -7.13 -0.65
N LEU A 63 4.65 -6.11 -0.57
CA LEU A 63 5.08 -4.72 -0.64
C LEU A 63 6.09 -4.39 0.46
N LEU A 64 5.85 -4.82 1.68
CA LEU A 64 6.79 -4.62 2.80
C LEU A 64 8.16 -5.23 2.47
N GLY A 65 8.21 -6.45 1.97
CA GLY A 65 9.44 -7.12 1.54
C GLY A 65 10.16 -6.37 0.42
N VAL A 66 9.42 -5.89 -0.58
CA VAL A 66 9.96 -5.11 -1.70
C VAL A 66 10.58 -3.80 -1.22
N ILE A 67 9.93 -3.08 -0.30
CA ILE A 67 10.46 -1.83 0.25
C ILE A 67 11.74 -2.08 1.07
N PHE A 68 11.78 -3.13 1.89
CA PHE A 68 13.01 -3.54 2.57
C PHE A 68 14.14 -3.86 1.60
N ALA A 69 13.86 -4.62 0.53
CA ALA A 69 14.84 -4.92 -0.51
C ALA A 69 15.33 -3.66 -1.22
N LYS A 70 14.42 -2.71 -1.51
CA LYS A 70 14.77 -1.43 -2.12
C LYS A 70 15.69 -0.60 -1.22
N LEU A 71 15.41 -0.55 0.08
CA LEU A 71 16.21 0.21 1.05
C LEU A 71 17.62 -0.38 1.26
N ARG A 72 17.78 -1.68 1.12
CA ARG A 72 19.09 -2.34 1.21
C ARG A 72 20.03 -2.00 0.05
N GLN A 73 19.51 -1.49 -1.07
CA GLN A 73 20.29 -1.11 -2.25
C GLN A 73 21.31 -2.21 -2.64
N SER A 74 20.81 -3.40 -2.92
CA SER A 74 21.64 -4.56 -3.26
C SER A 74 22.71 -4.23 -4.31
N ILE A 75 23.93 -4.75 -4.12
CA ILE A 75 25.03 -4.66 -5.08
C ILE A 75 24.69 -5.42 -6.38
N ASN A 76 23.84 -6.45 -6.29
CA ASN A 76 23.42 -7.22 -7.46
C ASN A 76 22.53 -6.35 -8.38
N ILE A 77 23.04 -6.03 -9.56
CA ILE A 77 22.39 -5.16 -10.55
C ILE A 77 21.04 -5.74 -11.01
N LYS A 78 20.96 -7.05 -11.26
CA LYS A 78 19.70 -7.71 -11.69
C LYS A 78 18.61 -7.59 -10.62
N PHE A 79 18.97 -7.92 -9.37
CA PHE A 79 18.04 -7.82 -8.24
C PHE A 79 17.56 -6.38 -8.03
N ARG A 80 18.48 -5.42 -8.11
CA ARG A 80 18.16 -3.99 -7.99
C ARG A 80 17.22 -3.51 -9.09
N LYS A 81 17.42 -3.98 -10.34
CA LYS A 81 16.55 -3.67 -11.47
C LYS A 81 15.14 -4.24 -11.27
N VAL A 82 15.02 -5.50 -10.86
CA VAL A 82 13.72 -6.14 -10.57
C VAL A 82 13.00 -5.39 -9.47
N THR A 83 13.67 -5.11 -8.35
CA THR A 83 13.09 -4.35 -7.23
C THR A 83 12.59 -2.98 -7.68
N ASN A 84 13.36 -2.28 -8.52
CA ASN A 84 12.99 -0.96 -9.02
C ASN A 84 11.74 -1.02 -9.92
N ILE A 85 11.67 -1.99 -10.82
CA ILE A 85 10.48 -2.22 -11.67
C ILE A 85 9.26 -2.53 -10.79
N THR A 86 9.43 -3.38 -9.78
CA THR A 86 8.35 -3.75 -8.87
C THR A 86 7.82 -2.53 -8.11
N VAL A 87 8.69 -1.63 -7.64
CA VAL A 87 8.26 -0.40 -6.97
C VAL A 87 7.45 0.50 -7.91
N TRP A 88 7.79 0.58 -9.21
CA TRP A 88 7.01 1.31 -10.20
C TRP A 88 5.61 0.70 -10.41
N ILE A 89 5.52 -0.63 -10.47
CA ILE A 89 4.24 -1.34 -10.59
C ILE A 89 3.36 -1.06 -9.37
N ILE A 90 3.94 -1.13 -8.17
CA ILE A 90 3.23 -0.87 -6.92
C ILE A 90 2.78 0.60 -6.83
N PHE A 91 3.61 1.54 -7.28
CA PHE A 91 3.23 2.95 -7.40
C PHE A 91 1.98 3.11 -8.29
N GLY A 92 1.95 2.47 -9.46
CA GLY A 92 0.79 2.47 -10.34
C GLY A 92 -0.46 1.90 -9.66
N TYR A 93 -0.32 0.78 -8.95
CA TYR A 93 -1.40 0.17 -8.19
C TYR A 93 -1.99 1.12 -7.13
N PHE A 94 -1.15 1.77 -6.31
CA PHE A 94 -1.63 2.72 -5.30
C PHE A 94 -2.23 3.99 -5.92
N THR A 95 -1.72 4.42 -7.07
CA THR A 95 -2.32 5.54 -7.82
C THR A 95 -3.76 5.19 -8.27
N LEU A 96 -4.00 3.97 -8.74
CA LEU A 96 -5.33 3.48 -9.07
C LEU A 96 -6.24 3.37 -7.83
N ASN A 97 -5.68 2.98 -6.69
CA ASN A 97 -6.42 2.93 -5.42
C ASN A 97 -6.94 4.31 -4.97
N ILE A 98 -6.25 5.39 -5.30
CA ILE A 98 -6.74 6.75 -5.03
C ILE A 98 -8.10 6.95 -5.72
N ILE A 99 -8.20 6.56 -6.99
CA ILE A 99 -9.43 6.67 -7.77
C ILE A 99 -10.53 5.79 -7.15
N GLY A 100 -10.18 4.55 -6.79
CA GLY A 100 -11.11 3.62 -6.14
C GLY A 100 -11.67 4.16 -4.82
N ASN A 101 -10.82 4.70 -3.96
CA ASN A 101 -11.23 5.29 -2.70
C ASN A 101 -12.11 6.54 -2.89
N LEU A 102 -11.78 7.40 -3.85
CA LEU A 102 -12.59 8.58 -4.19
C LEU A 102 -13.96 8.21 -4.75
N ALA A 103 -14.05 7.12 -5.50
CA ALA A 103 -15.28 6.62 -6.08
C ALA A 103 -16.13 5.79 -5.10
N SER A 104 -15.61 5.48 -3.90
CA SER A 104 -16.31 4.70 -2.89
C SER A 104 -17.57 5.40 -2.39
N GLY A 105 -18.63 4.61 -2.10
CA GLY A 105 -19.81 5.07 -1.39
C GLY A 105 -19.60 5.25 0.12
N VAL A 106 -18.48 4.75 0.66
CA VAL A 106 -18.15 4.80 2.10
C VAL A 106 -17.38 6.07 2.44
N THR A 107 -17.93 6.89 3.33
CA THR A 107 -17.30 8.15 3.76
C THR A 107 -15.91 7.94 4.37
N LEU A 108 -15.73 6.86 5.14
CA LEU A 108 -14.46 6.53 5.77
C LEU A 108 -13.36 6.26 4.72
N GLU A 109 -13.67 5.54 3.64
CA GLU A 109 -12.73 5.32 2.54
C GLU A 109 -12.30 6.63 1.88
N LYS A 110 -13.25 7.53 1.66
CA LYS A 110 -12.97 8.84 1.07
C LYS A 110 -12.10 9.72 1.97
N LEU A 111 -12.44 9.81 3.25
CA LEU A 111 -11.83 10.78 4.17
C LEU A 111 -10.52 10.29 4.80
N ILE A 112 -10.35 8.98 4.98
CA ILE A 112 -9.18 8.39 5.64
C ILE A 112 -8.28 7.67 4.65
N PHE A 113 -8.83 6.73 3.87
CA PHE A 113 -7.99 5.93 2.98
C PHE A 113 -7.51 6.69 1.75
N THR A 114 -8.28 7.67 1.23
CA THR A 114 -7.80 8.49 0.12
C THR A 114 -6.55 9.30 0.47
N PRO A 115 -6.47 10.06 1.58
CA PRO A 115 -5.23 10.73 1.99
C PRO A 115 -4.07 9.76 2.22
N ILE A 116 -4.32 8.61 2.84
CA ILE A 116 -3.28 7.59 3.08
C ILE A 116 -2.71 7.07 1.75
N THR A 117 -3.57 6.74 0.79
CA THR A 117 -3.13 6.24 -0.52
C THR A 117 -2.43 7.31 -1.35
N ILE A 118 -2.81 8.59 -1.23
CA ILE A 118 -2.09 9.70 -1.83
C ILE A 118 -0.67 9.80 -1.26
N ILE A 119 -0.54 9.79 0.06
CA ILE A 119 0.77 9.85 0.75
C ILE A 119 1.62 8.65 0.34
N LEU A 120 1.08 7.43 0.37
CA LEU A 120 1.78 6.23 -0.07
C LEU A 120 2.23 6.33 -1.53
N SER A 121 1.36 6.79 -2.43
CA SER A 121 1.69 6.96 -3.85
C SER A 121 2.87 7.93 -4.03
N LEU A 122 2.87 9.06 -3.34
CA LEU A 122 3.96 10.03 -3.37
C LEU A 122 5.28 9.46 -2.82
N LEU A 123 5.20 8.71 -1.72
CA LEU A 123 6.37 8.05 -1.12
C LEU A 123 6.93 6.96 -2.04
N LEU A 124 6.06 6.15 -2.63
CA LEU A 124 6.45 5.12 -3.60
C LEU A 124 7.07 5.73 -4.86
N PHE A 125 6.51 6.84 -5.36
CA PHE A 125 7.14 7.60 -6.43
C PHE A 125 8.55 8.07 -6.05
N ARG A 126 8.71 8.60 -4.83
CA ARG A 126 10.04 9.01 -4.32
C ARG A 126 11.02 7.83 -4.29
N LEU A 127 10.56 6.64 -3.89
CA LEU A 127 11.40 5.44 -3.87
C LEU A 127 11.69 4.92 -5.27
N ALA A 128 10.73 5.01 -6.20
CA ALA A 128 10.86 4.53 -7.57
C ALA A 128 11.89 5.32 -8.39
N ILE A 129 11.97 6.64 -8.20
CA ILE A 129 12.94 7.49 -8.91
C ILE A 129 14.38 7.36 -8.41
N GLU A 130 14.61 6.65 -7.31
CA GLU A 130 15.97 6.32 -6.84
C GLU A 130 16.48 5.08 -7.56
N LYS A 131 17.58 5.25 -8.25
CA LYS A 131 18.19 4.16 -9.04
C LYS A 131 19.12 3.28 -8.20
#